data_b6c6ce1a8c72b189fc8ff6d5ea490435
#
_entry.id   b6c6ce1a8c72b189fc8ff6d5ea490435
#
_cell.length_a   1.000
_cell.length_b   1.000
_cell.length_c   1.000
_cell.angle_alpha   90.00
_cell.angle_beta   90.00
_cell.angle_gamma   90.00
#
_symmetry.space_group_name_H-M   'P 1'
#
loop_
_entity.id
_entity.type
_entity.pdbx_description
1 polymer ?
#
loop_
_entity_poly.entity_id
_entity_poly.type
_entity_poly.pdbx_seq_one_letter_code
_entity_poly.pdbx_strand_id
1 'polypeptide(L)' 'MAPQLTFGAILQEAREHKGMEVGTAARRLRIRPDILRAIEAEDFSRMPPRGYTRNMINAYARLVGLN' A
#
# COMPACT_ATOMS: atom_id res chain seq x y z
N MET A 1 18.83 -15.11 -9.61
CA MET A 1 18.04 -15.30 -8.41
C MET A 1 16.81 -14.43 -8.45
N ALA A 2 15.65 -15.02 -8.36
CA ALA A 2 14.41 -14.24 -8.41
C ALA A 2 14.25 -13.44 -7.11
N PRO A 3 13.88 -12.16 -7.20
CA PRO A 3 13.62 -11.39 -5.99
C PRO A 3 12.39 -11.93 -5.29
N GLN A 4 12.45 -11.92 -3.97
CA GLN A 4 11.28 -12.25 -3.18
C GLN A 4 10.28 -11.11 -3.26
N LEU A 5 9.03 -11.43 -3.59
CA LEU A 5 7.97 -10.43 -3.58
C LEU A 5 7.48 -10.25 -2.16
N THR A 6 7.64 -9.04 -1.66
CA THR A 6 7.08 -8.66 -0.36
C THR A 6 5.63 -8.26 -0.56
N PHE A 7 4.87 -8.20 0.54
CA PHE A 7 3.48 -7.76 0.41
C PHE A 7 3.40 -6.31 -0.10
N GLY A 8 4.37 -5.47 0.24
CA GLY A 8 4.40 -4.11 -0.28
C GLY A 8 4.55 -4.09 -1.80
N ALA A 9 5.45 -4.92 -2.32
CA ALA A 9 5.64 -5.04 -3.74
C ALA A 9 4.40 -5.60 -4.43
N ILE A 10 3.73 -6.56 -3.80
CA ILE A 10 2.50 -7.14 -4.34
C ILE A 10 1.41 -6.08 -4.43
N LEU A 11 1.27 -5.27 -3.39
CA LEU A 11 0.28 -4.18 -3.39
C LEU A 11 0.60 -3.16 -4.48
N GLN A 12 1.86 -2.78 -4.61
CA GLN A 12 2.28 -1.82 -5.62
C GLN A 12 1.98 -2.36 -7.03
N GLU A 13 2.32 -3.60 -7.28
CA GLU A 13 2.09 -4.21 -8.58
C GLU A 13 0.59 -4.27 -8.90
N ALA A 14 -0.22 -4.65 -7.91
CA ALA A 14 -1.66 -4.70 -8.10
C ALA A 14 -2.23 -3.31 -8.36
N ARG A 15 -1.70 -2.28 -7.67
CA ARG A 15 -2.12 -0.91 -7.90
C ARG A 15 -1.81 -0.48 -9.34
N GLU A 16 -0.60 -0.78 -9.79
CA GLU A 16 -0.18 -0.42 -11.15
C GLU A 16 -1.01 -1.17 -12.19
N HIS A 17 -1.34 -2.40 -11.90
CA HIS A 17 -2.19 -3.20 -12.78
C HIS A 17 -3.57 -2.59 -12.95
N LYS A 18 -4.05 -1.91 -11.91
CA LYS A 18 -5.33 -1.21 -11.99
C LYS A 18 -5.20 0.18 -12.61
N GLY A 19 -4.00 0.57 -13.00
CA GLY A 19 -3.77 1.88 -13.58
C GLY A 19 -3.86 3.02 -12.60
N MET A 20 -3.74 2.74 -11.31
CA MET A 20 -3.84 3.78 -10.29
C MET A 20 -2.47 4.33 -9.93
N GLU A 21 -2.37 5.65 -9.94
CA GLU A 21 -1.19 6.32 -9.43
C GLU A 21 -1.24 6.39 -7.90
N VAL A 22 -0.08 6.64 -7.31
CA VAL A 22 0.03 6.73 -5.85
C VAL A 22 -0.97 7.74 -5.28
N GLY A 23 -1.05 8.93 -5.89
CA GLY A 23 -1.96 9.96 -5.41
C GLY A 23 -3.41 9.54 -5.47
N THR A 24 -3.80 8.83 -6.52
CA THR A 24 -5.17 8.36 -6.67
C THR A 24 -5.51 7.33 -5.59
N ALA A 25 -4.63 6.36 -5.41
CA ALA A 25 -4.85 5.32 -4.41
C ALA A 25 -4.88 5.91 -3.00
N ALA A 26 -3.98 6.84 -2.72
CA ALA A 26 -3.93 7.48 -1.41
C ALA A 26 -5.21 8.24 -1.12
N ARG A 27 -5.75 8.97 -2.10
CA ARG A 27 -7.01 9.68 -1.92
C ARG A 27 -8.16 8.73 -1.63
N ARG A 28 -8.19 7.62 -2.35
CA ARG A 28 -9.26 6.63 -2.13
C ARG A 28 -9.19 6.00 -0.76
N LEU A 29 -7.98 5.84 -0.25
CA LEU A 29 -7.75 5.26 1.07
C LEU A 29 -7.79 6.31 2.18
N ARG A 30 -7.87 7.59 1.81
CA ARG A 30 -7.85 8.71 2.75
C ARG A 30 -6.60 8.72 3.61
N ILE A 31 -5.48 8.45 2.95
CA ILE A 31 -4.18 8.52 3.61
C ILE A 31 -3.27 9.43 2.78
N ARG A 32 -2.17 9.84 3.36
CA ARG A 32 -1.20 10.67 2.66
C ARG A 32 -0.42 9.83 1.67
N PRO A 33 -0.01 10.39 0.53
CA PRO A 33 0.78 9.64 -0.44
C PRO A 33 2.07 9.07 0.13
N ASP A 34 2.72 9.80 1.03
CA ASP A 34 3.96 9.31 1.64
C ASP A 34 3.71 8.08 2.51
N ILE A 35 2.53 8.01 3.15
CA ILE A 35 2.15 6.84 3.93
C ILE A 35 1.93 5.64 2.99
N LEU A 36 1.27 5.87 1.87
CA LEU A 36 1.06 4.79 0.91
C LEU A 36 2.39 4.27 0.38
N ARG A 37 3.32 5.16 0.07
CA ARG A 37 4.64 4.74 -0.37
C ARG A 37 5.39 3.98 0.71
N ALA A 38 5.21 4.38 1.97
CA ALA A 38 5.83 3.68 3.09
C ALA A 38 5.30 2.26 3.19
N ILE A 39 4.01 2.06 2.96
CA ILE A 39 3.43 0.72 2.96
C ILE A 39 4.05 -0.12 1.85
N GLU A 40 4.16 0.44 0.65
CA GLU A 40 4.73 -0.30 -0.47
C GLU A 40 6.20 -0.64 -0.26
N ALA A 41 6.93 0.24 0.40
CA ALA A 41 8.33 0.03 0.73
C ALA A 41 8.52 -0.76 2.02
N GLU A 42 7.43 -1.02 2.74
CA GLU A 42 7.45 -1.66 4.06
C GLU A 42 8.33 -0.91 5.04
N ASP A 43 8.32 0.40 4.92
CA ASP A 43 9.03 1.29 5.84
C ASP A 43 8.04 1.78 6.89
N PHE A 44 7.88 0.99 7.93
CA PHE A 44 6.86 1.27 8.93
C PHE A 44 7.29 2.31 9.96
N SER A 45 8.51 2.83 9.84
CA SER A 45 8.95 3.90 10.73
C SER A 45 8.17 5.19 10.53
N ARG A 46 7.52 5.34 9.36
CA ARG A 46 6.73 6.53 9.04
C ARG A 46 5.26 6.38 9.33
N MET A 47 4.86 5.23 9.84
CA MET A 47 3.44 4.95 10.04
C MET A 47 2.92 5.63 11.31
N PRO A 48 1.62 5.99 11.33
CA PRO A 48 1.02 6.49 12.55
C PRO A 48 1.12 5.45 13.66
N PRO A 49 1.12 5.89 14.90
CA PRO A 49 1.20 4.94 16.01
C PRO A 49 -0.04 4.09 16.08
N ARG A 50 0.18 2.83 16.29
CA ARG A 50 -0.77 1.79 16.68
C ARG A 50 -2.04 1.62 15.87
N GLY A 51 -2.30 0.42 15.45
CA GLY A 51 -3.61 -0.04 15.02
C GLY A 51 -4.02 0.35 13.64
N TYR A 52 -3.47 1.41 13.09
CA TYR A 52 -3.88 1.85 11.77
C TYR A 52 -3.20 1.12 10.63
N THR A 53 -1.97 0.66 10.86
CA THR A 53 -1.19 0.04 9.78
C THR A 53 -1.90 -1.16 9.21
N ARG A 54 -2.38 -2.06 10.06
CA ARG A 54 -3.07 -3.26 9.61
C ARG A 54 -4.32 -2.90 8.82
N ASN A 55 -5.10 -1.96 9.34
CA ASN A 55 -6.33 -1.55 8.68
C ASN A 55 -6.05 -0.90 7.33
N MET A 56 -4.99 -0.10 7.24
CA MET A 56 -4.59 0.52 5.99
C MET A 56 -4.17 -0.52 4.96
N ILE A 57 -3.39 -1.51 5.39
CA ILE A 57 -2.94 -2.57 4.49
C ILE A 57 -4.13 -3.36 3.98
N ASN A 58 -5.06 -3.70 4.85
CA ASN A 58 -6.25 -4.43 4.45
C ASN A 58 -7.11 -3.63 3.49
N ALA A 59 -7.28 -2.34 3.76
CA ALA A 59 -8.05 -1.48 2.87
C ALA A 59 -7.37 -1.33 1.52
N TYR A 60 -6.04 -1.21 1.52
CA TYR A 60 -5.28 -1.12 0.29
C TYR A 60 -5.45 -2.40 -0.54
N ALA A 61 -5.31 -3.55 0.11
CA ALA A 61 -5.48 -4.83 -0.57
C ALA A 61 -6.85 -4.91 -1.24
N ARG A 62 -7.90 -4.51 -0.53
CA ARG A 62 -9.24 -4.52 -1.10
C ARG A 62 -9.37 -3.56 -2.27
N LEU A 63 -8.78 -2.38 -2.15
CA LEU A 63 -8.86 -1.37 -3.20
C LEU A 63 -8.28 -1.90 -4.51
N VAL A 64 -7.20 -2.66 -4.43
CA VAL A 64 -6.52 -3.15 -5.64
C VAL A 64 -6.92 -4.58 -6.00
N GLY A 65 -7.94 -5.11 -5.36
CA GLY A 65 -8.51 -6.39 -5.75
C GLY A 65 -7.84 -7.62 -5.16
N LEU A 66 -7.03 -7.44 -4.14
CA LEU A 66 -6.44 -8.55 -3.41
C LEU A 66 -7.26 -8.83 -2.17
N ASN A 67 -7.51 -10.06 -1.91
CA ASN A 67 -8.26 -10.44 -0.71
C ASN A 67 -7.43 -11.31 0.16
#